data_c2687ec9b4a55b39afd90f48a4921df3
#
_entry.id   c2687ec9b4a55b39afd90f48a4921df3
#
_cell.length_a   1.000
_cell.length_b   1.000
_cell.length_c   1.000
_cell.angle_alpha   90.00
_cell.angle_beta   90.00
_cell.angle_gamma   90.00
#
_symmetry.space_group_name_H-M   'P 1'
#
loop_
_entity.id
_entity.type
_entity.pdbx_description
1 polymer ?
#
loop_
_entity_poly.entity_id
_entity_poly.type
_entity_poly.pdbx_seq_one_letter_code
_entity_poly.pdbx_strand_id
1 'polypeptide(L)'
;MTRIKLKSAVLMSALFVVLPFSVHALDGAELYKTKTCLTCHGKDGKTTIMPSYPKIAGQNEAYTLQQLKDIKSGARANGMSAAMKGIMHLVSDEEMAALAAYIATMEP
;
A
#
# COMPACT_ATOMS: atom_id res chain seq x y z
N MET A 1 38.74 -46.71 -44.23
CA MET A 1 37.66 -46.71 -43.21
C MET A 1 37.83 -45.56 -42.36
N THR A 2 36.98 -44.55 -42.54
CA THR A 2 36.98 -43.27 -41.74
C THR A 2 36.16 -43.50 -40.48
N ARG A 3 36.82 -43.50 -39.32
CA ARG A 3 36.13 -43.58 -38.04
C ARG A 3 35.54 -42.20 -37.72
N ILE A 4 34.22 -42.07 -37.77
CA ILE A 4 33.52 -40.91 -37.30
C ILE A 4 33.53 -40.94 -35.78
N LYS A 5 34.31 -40.04 -35.15
CA LYS A 5 34.25 -39.83 -33.70
C LYS A 5 33.01 -39.01 -33.39
N LEU A 6 31.99 -39.68 -32.86
CA LEU A 6 30.85 -38.99 -32.27
C LEU A 6 31.33 -38.23 -31.02
N LYS A 7 31.40 -36.90 -31.11
CA LYS A 7 31.60 -36.08 -29.94
C LYS A 7 30.24 -35.96 -29.21
N SER A 8 30.11 -36.67 -28.09
CA SER A 8 28.97 -36.50 -27.19
C SER A 8 28.92 -35.06 -26.69
N ALA A 9 27.99 -34.29 -27.22
CA ALA A 9 27.66 -33.00 -26.65
C ALA A 9 26.88 -33.23 -25.36
N VAL A 10 27.51 -32.97 -24.21
CA VAL A 10 26.82 -32.94 -22.93
C VAL A 10 25.97 -31.67 -22.89
N LEU A 11 24.66 -31.84 -23.10
CA LEU A 11 23.70 -30.75 -22.86
C LEU A 11 23.61 -30.55 -21.34
N MET A 12 24.28 -29.54 -20.84
CA MET A 12 24.06 -29.05 -19.49
C MET A 12 22.72 -28.29 -19.45
N SER A 13 21.66 -28.99 -19.03
CA SER A 13 20.38 -28.31 -18.70
C SER A 13 20.60 -27.49 -17.45
N ALA A 14 20.70 -26.18 -17.63
CA ALA A 14 20.69 -25.25 -16.49
C ALA A 14 19.28 -25.29 -15.89
N LEU A 15 19.16 -25.89 -14.71
CA LEU A 15 17.93 -25.88 -13.93
C LEU A 15 17.75 -24.46 -13.35
N PHE A 16 16.92 -23.66 -13.96
CA PHE A 16 16.51 -22.38 -13.39
C PHE A 16 15.56 -22.66 -12.22
N VAL A 17 16.09 -22.61 -11.00
CA VAL A 17 15.25 -22.62 -9.80
C VAL A 17 14.65 -21.24 -9.64
N VAL A 18 13.39 -21.09 -10.06
CA VAL A 18 12.61 -19.90 -9.76
C VAL A 18 12.19 -20.00 -8.30
N LEU A 19 12.92 -19.32 -7.41
CA LEU A 19 12.49 -19.19 -6.01
C LEU A 19 11.24 -18.30 -5.97
N PRO A 20 10.17 -18.73 -5.27
CA PRO A 20 9.01 -17.88 -5.10
C PRO A 20 9.41 -16.64 -4.28
N PHE A 21 9.30 -15.47 -4.88
CA PHE A 21 9.40 -14.20 -4.16
C PHE A 21 8.15 -14.11 -3.29
N SER A 22 8.32 -14.24 -1.97
CA SER A 22 7.26 -13.88 -1.03
C SER A 22 7.15 -12.37 -0.99
N VAL A 23 6.22 -11.81 -1.77
CA VAL A 23 5.82 -10.42 -1.60
C VAL A 23 4.96 -10.38 -0.33
N HIS A 24 5.54 -9.93 0.79
CA HIS A 24 4.75 -9.63 1.97
C HIS A 24 3.88 -8.43 1.64
N ALA A 25 2.55 -8.63 1.66
CA ALA A 25 1.60 -7.54 1.59
C ALA A 25 1.84 -6.58 2.76
N LEU A 26 1.80 -5.27 2.50
CA LEU A 26 1.90 -4.25 3.54
C LEU A 26 0.72 -4.37 4.50
N ASP A 27 0.99 -4.26 5.79
CA ASP A 27 -0.02 -4.29 6.85
C ASP A 27 -0.66 -2.91 7.02
N GLY A 28 -1.86 -2.74 6.48
CA GLY A 28 -2.62 -1.49 6.56
C GLY A 28 -2.96 -1.08 7.98
N ALA A 29 -3.23 -2.05 8.87
CA ALA A 29 -3.50 -1.77 10.28
C ALA A 29 -2.27 -1.20 11.00
N GLU A 30 -1.09 -1.74 10.72
CA GLU A 30 0.15 -1.23 11.28
C GLU A 30 0.50 0.14 10.68
N LEU A 31 0.31 0.34 9.39
CA LEU A 31 0.50 1.64 8.73
C LEU A 31 -0.43 2.71 9.30
N TYR A 32 -1.67 2.36 9.60
CA TYR A 32 -2.64 3.27 10.21
C TYR A 32 -2.13 3.84 11.55
N LYS A 33 -1.40 3.06 12.32
CA LYS A 33 -0.74 3.49 13.55
C LYS A 33 0.55 4.26 13.26
N THR A 34 1.47 3.68 12.51
CA THR A 34 2.83 4.22 12.31
C THR A 34 2.86 5.50 11.47
N LYS A 35 1.89 5.67 10.57
CA LYS A 35 1.71 6.91 9.81
C LYS A 35 0.78 7.92 10.51
N THR A 36 0.47 7.68 11.79
CA THR A 36 -0.27 8.58 12.67
C THR A 36 -1.72 8.88 12.25
N CYS A 37 -2.32 8.08 11.39
CA CYS A 37 -3.72 8.26 10.96
C CYS A 37 -4.68 8.26 12.15
N LEU A 38 -4.45 7.34 13.11
CA LEU A 38 -5.27 7.22 14.31
C LEU A 38 -5.27 8.45 15.20
N THR A 39 -4.23 9.29 15.14
CA THR A 39 -4.14 10.50 15.99
C THR A 39 -5.26 11.50 15.67
N CYS A 40 -5.61 11.64 14.40
CA CYS A 40 -6.65 12.56 13.96
C CYS A 40 -8.00 11.87 13.74
N HIS A 41 -7.99 10.67 13.17
CA HIS A 41 -9.20 9.94 12.78
C HIS A 41 -9.72 8.96 13.85
N GLY A 42 -8.97 8.76 14.93
CA GLY A 42 -9.28 7.81 16.00
C GLY A 42 -8.81 6.38 15.68
N LYS A 43 -8.66 5.56 16.71
CA LYS A 43 -8.31 4.13 16.56
C LYS A 43 -9.33 3.36 15.74
N ASP A 44 -10.59 3.75 15.87
CA ASP A 44 -11.75 3.14 15.22
C ASP A 44 -12.09 3.81 13.88
N GLY A 45 -11.36 4.86 13.47
CA GLY A 45 -11.63 5.65 12.27
C GLY A 45 -12.89 6.49 12.33
N LYS A 46 -13.52 6.63 13.49
CA LYS A 46 -14.79 7.36 13.67
C LYS A 46 -14.86 8.24 14.93
N THR A 47 -14.06 7.96 15.93
CA THR A 47 -13.92 8.83 17.12
C THR A 47 -12.80 9.81 16.87
N THR A 48 -13.08 10.87 16.12
CA THR A 48 -12.10 11.84 15.67
C THR A 48 -11.68 12.79 16.80
N ILE A 49 -10.45 13.30 16.72
CA ILE A 49 -9.91 14.24 17.74
C ILE A 49 -10.63 15.59 17.71
N MET A 50 -11.16 15.99 16.56
CA MET A 50 -11.92 17.24 16.36
C MET A 50 -13.14 16.99 15.49
N PRO A 51 -14.27 17.71 15.73
CA PRO A 51 -15.48 17.54 14.92
C PRO A 51 -15.30 17.82 13.43
N SER A 52 -14.32 18.66 13.07
CA SER A 52 -14.00 19.01 11.68
C SER A 52 -13.24 17.90 10.93
N TYR A 53 -12.70 16.91 11.64
CA TYR A 53 -12.00 15.80 11.02
C TYR A 53 -12.98 14.69 10.60
N PRO A 54 -12.83 14.14 9.40
CA PRO A 54 -13.81 13.21 8.89
C PRO A 54 -13.71 11.83 9.56
N LYS A 55 -14.85 11.20 9.75
CA LYS A 55 -14.94 9.76 9.99
C LYS A 55 -14.62 9.04 8.68
N ILE A 56 -13.73 8.07 8.74
CA ILE A 56 -13.25 7.35 7.57
C ILE A 56 -13.51 5.85 7.62
N ALA A 57 -13.93 5.33 8.77
CA ALA A 57 -14.20 3.91 8.96
C ALA A 57 -15.23 3.39 7.95
N GLY A 58 -14.91 2.28 7.30
CA GLY A 58 -15.80 1.63 6.33
C GLY A 58 -15.95 2.37 4.99
N GLN A 59 -15.15 3.40 4.74
CA GLN A 59 -15.20 4.13 3.47
C GLN A 59 -14.76 3.23 2.30
N ASN A 60 -15.36 3.45 1.15
CA ASN A 60 -15.03 2.73 -0.07
C ASN A 60 -13.52 2.80 -0.38
N GLU A 61 -12.92 1.63 -0.64
CA GLU A 61 -11.47 1.51 -0.85
C GLU A 61 -10.96 2.37 -2.02
N ALA A 62 -11.62 2.29 -3.17
CA ALA A 62 -11.22 3.05 -4.36
C ALA A 62 -11.36 4.56 -4.13
N TYR A 63 -12.41 4.98 -3.45
CA TYR A 63 -12.63 6.39 -3.09
C TYR A 63 -11.53 6.87 -2.13
N THR A 64 -11.25 6.12 -1.07
CA THR A 64 -10.21 6.46 -0.10
C THR A 64 -8.85 6.58 -0.78
N LEU A 65 -8.49 5.62 -1.63
CA LEU A 65 -7.21 5.65 -2.35
C LEU A 65 -7.09 6.90 -3.22
N GLN A 66 -8.15 7.27 -3.94
CA GLN A 66 -8.14 8.47 -4.76
C GLN A 66 -8.00 9.72 -3.90
N GLN A 67 -8.69 9.82 -2.76
CA GLN A 67 -8.57 10.95 -1.85
C GLN A 67 -7.16 11.08 -1.25
N LEU A 68 -6.53 9.97 -0.86
CA LEU A 68 -5.16 9.97 -0.36
C LEU A 68 -4.18 10.51 -1.42
N LYS A 69 -4.32 10.08 -2.66
CA LYS A 69 -3.53 10.58 -3.79
C LYS A 69 -3.75 12.07 -4.04
N ASP A 70 -4.99 12.50 -4.04
CA ASP A 70 -5.36 13.90 -4.31
C ASP A 70 -4.85 14.85 -3.20
N ILE A 71 -4.92 14.43 -1.94
CA ILE A 71 -4.36 15.18 -0.82
C ILE A 71 -2.84 15.26 -0.94
N LYS A 72 -2.18 14.14 -1.22
CA LYS A 72 -0.71 14.08 -1.35
C LYS A 72 -0.22 14.98 -2.49
N SER A 73 -0.87 14.96 -3.63
CA SER A 73 -0.50 15.77 -4.80
C SER A 73 -0.86 17.25 -4.67
N GLY A 74 -1.82 17.58 -3.80
CA GLY A 74 -2.40 18.92 -3.69
C GLY A 74 -3.60 19.16 -4.60
N ALA A 75 -4.08 18.16 -5.34
CA ALA A 75 -5.30 18.24 -6.12
C ALA A 75 -6.53 18.48 -5.23
N ARG A 76 -6.50 17.92 -4.01
CA ARG A 76 -7.43 18.26 -2.93
C ARG A 76 -6.72 19.09 -1.88
N ALA A 77 -7.06 20.37 -1.75
CA ALA A 77 -6.38 21.31 -0.88
C ALA A 77 -7.33 22.17 -0.01
N ASN A 78 -8.63 21.87 -0.03
CA ASN A 78 -9.65 22.63 0.72
C ASN A 78 -9.64 22.28 2.22
N GLY A 79 -10.12 23.21 3.05
CA GLY A 79 -10.29 23.03 4.49
C GLY A 79 -9.01 22.60 5.20
N MET A 80 -9.08 21.54 5.99
CA MET A 80 -7.97 20.98 6.76
C MET A 80 -7.07 20.02 5.97
N SER A 81 -7.26 19.90 4.67
CA SER A 81 -6.45 19.00 3.82
C SER A 81 -4.95 19.34 3.85
N ALA A 82 -4.59 20.60 4.11
CA ALA A 82 -3.18 21.00 4.23
C ALA A 82 -2.46 20.30 5.38
N ALA A 83 -3.14 20.10 6.53
CA ALA A 83 -2.58 19.37 7.66
C ALA A 83 -2.35 17.89 7.31
N MET A 84 -3.31 17.26 6.66
CA MET A 84 -3.19 15.88 6.21
C MET A 84 -2.13 15.71 5.10
N LYS A 85 -1.96 16.70 4.23
CA LYS A 85 -0.92 16.68 3.20
C LYS A 85 0.49 16.51 3.80
N GLY A 86 0.76 17.14 4.92
CA GLY A 86 2.03 16.99 5.65
C GLY A 86 2.31 15.54 6.06
N ILE A 87 1.27 14.83 6.50
CA ILE A 87 1.37 13.40 6.83
C ILE A 87 1.53 12.55 5.56
N MET A 88 0.81 12.89 4.49
CA MET A 88 0.83 12.12 3.25
C MET A 88 2.19 12.12 2.54
N HIS A 89 3.06 13.11 2.81
CA HIS A 89 4.45 13.08 2.32
C HIS A 89 5.26 11.89 2.86
N LEU A 90 4.84 11.31 3.99
CA LEU A 90 5.49 10.16 4.62
C LEU A 90 4.92 8.82 4.15
N VAL A 91 3.95 8.84 3.24
CA VAL A 91 3.20 7.66 2.80
C VAL A 91 3.46 7.40 1.32
N SER A 92 3.96 6.21 0.99
CA SER A 92 4.19 5.79 -0.40
C SER A 92 2.87 5.41 -1.11
N ASP A 93 2.93 5.24 -2.42
CA ASP A 93 1.76 4.83 -3.21
C ASP A 93 1.25 3.44 -2.80
N GLU A 94 2.18 2.50 -2.54
CA GLU A 94 1.85 1.15 -2.07
C GLU A 94 1.25 1.19 -0.66
N GLU A 95 1.76 2.05 0.20
CA GLU A 95 1.22 2.24 1.55
C GLU A 95 -0.17 2.88 1.51
N MET A 96 -0.43 3.81 0.60
CA MET A 96 -1.78 4.37 0.40
C MET A 96 -2.79 3.29 0.02
N ALA A 97 -2.42 2.37 -0.86
CA ALA A 97 -3.28 1.26 -1.25
C ALA A 97 -3.60 0.34 -0.07
N ALA A 98 -2.60 0.00 0.75
CA ALA A 98 -2.78 -0.81 1.94
C ALA A 98 -3.65 -0.12 3.01
N LEU A 99 -3.46 1.18 3.21
CA LEU A 99 -4.29 1.99 4.11
C LEU A 99 -5.75 2.05 3.64
N ALA A 100 -5.99 2.28 2.36
CA ALA A 100 -7.33 2.32 1.79
C ALA A 100 -8.06 0.99 1.96
N ALA A 101 -7.38 -0.13 1.72
CA ALA A 101 -7.92 -1.46 1.94
C ALA A 101 -8.27 -1.71 3.41
N TYR A 102 -7.39 -1.32 4.33
CA TYR A 102 -7.64 -1.45 5.77
C TYR A 102 -8.83 -0.61 6.25
N ILE A 103 -8.87 0.67 5.86
CA ILE A 103 -9.96 1.60 6.23
C ILE A 103 -11.32 1.05 5.76
N ALA A 104 -11.39 0.44 4.58
CA ALA A 104 -12.61 -0.18 4.07
C ALA A 104 -13.12 -1.32 4.95
N THR A 105 -12.24 -1.99 5.70
CA THR A 105 -12.60 -3.09 6.62
C THR A 105 -13.02 -2.62 8.01
N MET A 106 -12.76 -1.36 8.34
CA MET A 106 -13.15 -0.80 9.64
C MET A 106 -14.66 -0.69 9.74
N GLU A 107 -15.21 -1.04 10.90
CA GLU A 107 -16.64 -0.93 11.14
C GLU A 107 -17.07 0.55 11.14
N PRO A 108 -18.04 0.91 10.27
CA PRO A 108 -18.51 2.29 10.17
C PRO A 108 -19.34 2.78 11.35
#